data_028701b81e2120c64429f1d54bdc2c5c
#
_entry.id   028701b81e2120c64429f1d54bdc2c5c
#
_cell.length_a   1.000
_cell.length_b   1.000
_cell.length_c   1.000
_cell.angle_alpha   90.00
_cell.angle_beta   90.00
_cell.angle_gamma   90.00
#
_symmetry.space_group_name_H-M   'P 1'
#
loop_
_entity.id
_entity.type
_entity.pdbx_description
1 polymer ?
#
loop_
_entity_poly.entity_id
_entity_poly.type
_entity_poly.pdbx_seq_one_letter_code
_entity_poly.pdbx_strand_id
1 'polypeptide(L)'
;RNLAGGVTSIQILHGSANPIGGRSAILKLKWGEDADGLLYDNSPKFIKFALGENVKQSNWESYSRFPQTRMGVEQLYVNYFNRAKAYDELKKSGKPYRIDAELQTLAEILNGERFISCHSYVQSEINMLMKVAEKFNFRINTFTHILEGYKVADKMAAHGVGASTFSDWWAYKYEVNDAIPYNAAIMASQGVTVAINSDDGEMSRRLNQEAAKTFKYGGMSEQEAWKTVTINPAKLLHLDHRVGSIKIGKDADLVLWNGHPMSVYSKAEKTIIEGKTYFDLDLDKQKRTAISAERNKLMTMMLNEKENGGKTKPPVKKTNKNFHCDTEF
;
A
#
# COMPACT_ATOMS: atom_id res chain seq x y z
N ARG A 1 10.72 10.14 -6.22
CA ARG A 1 10.93 8.91 -7.01
C ARG A 1 9.64 8.43 -7.65
N ASN A 2 8.56 8.28 -6.89
CA ASN A 2 7.28 7.77 -7.40
C ASN A 2 6.69 8.63 -8.52
N LEU A 3 6.75 9.94 -8.40
CA LEU A 3 6.36 10.86 -9.49
C LEU A 3 7.12 10.61 -10.79
N ALA A 4 8.44 10.34 -10.71
CA ALA A 4 9.25 9.99 -11.88
C ALA A 4 8.88 8.62 -12.50
N GLY A 5 8.11 7.82 -11.78
CA GLY A 5 7.52 6.55 -12.24
C GLY A 5 6.06 6.68 -12.68
N GLY A 6 5.51 7.90 -12.71
CA GLY A 6 4.12 8.13 -13.11
C GLY A 6 3.08 7.83 -12.03
N VAL A 7 3.47 7.73 -10.77
CA VAL A 7 2.53 7.53 -9.65
C VAL A 7 2.00 8.88 -9.20
N THR A 8 0.68 9.06 -9.20
CA THR A 8 0.01 10.31 -8.83
C THR A 8 -0.57 10.30 -7.42
N SER A 9 -1.06 9.13 -6.98
CA SER A 9 -1.73 8.96 -5.67
C SER A 9 -1.28 7.67 -5.01
N ILE A 10 -1.25 7.68 -3.69
CA ILE A 10 -0.88 6.51 -2.88
C ILE A 10 -1.77 6.40 -1.64
N GLN A 11 -2.01 5.18 -1.19
CA GLN A 11 -2.45 4.91 0.18
C GLN A 11 -1.21 4.64 1.03
N ILE A 12 -1.07 5.35 2.14
CA ILE A 12 -0.01 5.09 3.11
C ILE A 12 -0.53 4.20 4.22
N LEU A 13 0.21 3.13 4.47
CA LEU A 13 -0.06 2.12 5.49
C LEU A 13 1.18 1.97 6.38
N HIS A 14 0.98 1.81 7.69
CA HIS A 14 2.09 1.48 8.59
C HIS A 14 2.46 -0.01 8.48
N GLY A 15 3.54 -0.42 9.12
CA GLY A 15 4.00 -1.81 9.21
C GLY A 15 2.96 -2.77 9.81
N SER A 16 3.13 -4.07 9.58
CA SER A 16 2.12 -5.10 9.85
C SER A 16 2.27 -5.77 11.22
N ALA A 17 2.87 -5.10 12.21
CA ALA A 17 3.15 -5.68 13.53
C ALA A 17 1.92 -5.97 14.40
N ASN A 18 0.76 -5.40 14.09
CA ASN A 18 -0.47 -5.56 14.87
C ASN A 18 -1.61 -6.11 14.01
N PRO A 19 -2.41 -7.08 14.51
CA PRO A 19 -3.60 -7.56 13.80
C PRO A 19 -4.57 -6.42 13.45
N ILE A 20 -4.91 -5.59 14.43
CA ILE A 20 -5.65 -4.35 14.25
C ILE A 20 -4.66 -3.21 14.43
N GLY A 21 -4.37 -2.52 13.36
CA GLY A 21 -3.39 -1.44 13.32
C GLY A 21 -4.02 -0.06 13.40
N GLY A 22 -3.36 0.93 12.81
CA GLY A 22 -3.80 2.32 12.80
C GLY A 22 -4.60 2.70 11.57
N ARG A 23 -5.19 3.88 11.65
CA ARG A 23 -5.84 4.54 10.52
C ARG A 23 -4.80 4.86 9.44
N SER A 24 -5.22 4.82 8.20
CA SER A 24 -4.39 5.17 7.04
C SER A 24 -4.90 6.44 6.34
N ALA A 25 -4.08 7.00 5.48
CA ALA A 25 -4.44 8.15 4.66
C ALA A 25 -4.21 7.87 3.18
N ILE A 26 -4.90 8.60 2.33
CA ILE A 26 -4.67 8.62 0.89
C ILE A 26 -4.07 9.98 0.55
N LEU A 27 -3.00 9.97 -0.24
CA LEU A 27 -2.25 11.15 -0.61
C LEU A 27 -2.22 11.32 -2.13
N LYS A 28 -2.22 12.57 -2.57
CA LYS A 28 -1.75 12.97 -3.90
C LYS A 28 -0.30 13.41 -3.79
N LEU A 29 0.56 12.95 -4.69
CA LEU A 29 2.01 13.19 -4.64
C LEU A 29 2.38 14.60 -5.12
N LYS A 30 1.81 15.63 -4.52
CA LYS A 30 2.03 17.04 -4.83
C LYS A 30 3.36 17.49 -4.22
N TRP A 31 4.47 17.13 -4.84
CA TRP A 31 5.81 17.44 -4.35
C TRP A 31 6.01 18.94 -4.07
N GLY A 32 6.40 19.26 -2.84
CA GLY A 32 6.59 20.63 -2.36
C GLY A 32 5.46 21.14 -1.46
N GLU A 33 4.34 20.42 -1.38
CA GLU A 33 3.28 20.72 -0.42
C GLU A 33 3.61 20.13 0.97
N ASP A 34 2.99 20.68 2.01
CA ASP A 34 3.03 20.15 3.36
C ASP A 34 2.12 18.92 3.54
N ALA A 35 2.02 18.40 4.75
CA ALA A 35 1.23 17.20 5.04
C ALA A 35 -0.25 17.38 4.69
N ASP A 36 -0.81 18.55 4.99
CA ASP A 36 -2.23 18.84 4.71
C ASP A 36 -2.47 19.01 3.20
N GLY A 37 -1.55 19.68 2.48
CA GLY A 37 -1.61 19.83 1.04
C GLY A 37 -1.47 18.53 0.26
N LEU A 38 -0.83 17.50 0.85
CA LEU A 38 -0.72 16.16 0.27
C LEU A 38 -1.98 15.32 0.49
N LEU A 39 -2.78 15.59 1.54
CA LEU A 39 -3.97 14.79 1.81
C LEU A 39 -4.96 14.84 0.64
N TYR A 40 -5.57 13.70 0.38
CA TYR A 40 -6.64 13.60 -0.59
C TYR A 40 -7.94 14.11 0.02
N ASP A 41 -8.45 15.23 -0.48
CA ASP A 41 -9.66 15.87 0.06
C ASP A 41 -10.86 14.93 0.06
N ASN A 42 -11.54 14.85 1.21
CA ASN A 42 -12.72 14.00 1.40
C ASN A 42 -12.50 12.54 1.02
N SER A 43 -11.28 12.03 1.21
CA SER A 43 -10.98 10.63 0.94
C SER A 43 -11.77 9.70 1.87
N PRO A 44 -12.14 8.51 1.38
CA PRO A 44 -12.72 7.47 2.23
C PRO A 44 -11.79 7.10 3.38
N LYS A 45 -12.38 6.73 4.52
CA LYS A 45 -11.64 6.37 5.73
C LYS A 45 -11.17 4.92 5.66
N PHE A 46 -9.91 4.69 5.94
CA PHE A 46 -9.34 3.34 5.97
C PHE A 46 -8.65 3.04 7.30
N ILE A 47 -8.47 1.75 7.56
CA ILE A 47 -7.66 1.21 8.65
C ILE A 47 -6.82 0.04 8.13
N LYS A 48 -5.62 -0.11 8.64
CA LYS A 48 -4.76 -1.26 8.36
C LYS A 48 -5.06 -2.40 9.33
N PHE A 49 -5.35 -3.58 8.78
CA PHE A 49 -5.31 -4.85 9.49
C PHE A 49 -4.12 -5.68 8.99
N ALA A 50 -3.76 -6.71 9.72
CA ALA A 50 -2.70 -7.62 9.30
C ALA A 50 -2.92 -9.05 9.79
N LEU A 51 -2.43 -9.99 9.00
CA LEU A 51 -2.35 -11.43 9.23
C LEU A 51 -0.87 -11.87 9.14
N GLY A 52 -0.60 -13.15 9.24
CA GLY A 52 0.71 -13.73 9.00
C GLY A 52 1.65 -13.75 10.19
N GLU A 53 2.92 -13.93 9.89
CA GLU A 53 3.98 -14.08 10.90
C GLU A 53 4.18 -12.83 11.72
N ASN A 54 4.12 -11.65 11.08
CA ASN A 54 4.42 -10.38 11.71
C ASN A 54 3.55 -10.09 12.93
N VAL A 55 2.27 -10.44 12.87
CA VAL A 55 1.31 -10.18 13.96
C VAL A 55 1.36 -11.17 15.08
N LYS A 56 1.91 -12.38 14.85
CA LYS A 56 2.05 -13.42 15.90
C LYS A 56 3.15 -13.12 16.89
N GLN A 57 4.14 -12.30 16.51
CA GLN A 57 5.29 -11.97 17.37
C GLN A 57 6.12 -13.18 17.83
N SER A 58 5.95 -14.35 17.18
CA SER A 58 6.63 -15.58 17.55
C SER A 58 8.12 -15.57 17.23
N ASN A 59 8.57 -14.68 16.33
CA ASN A 59 9.96 -14.58 15.89
C ASN A 59 10.70 -13.38 16.52
N TRP A 60 10.08 -12.66 17.46
CA TRP A 60 10.68 -11.49 18.10
C TRP A 60 11.39 -11.91 19.40
N GLU A 61 12.43 -11.22 19.75
CA GLU A 61 13.17 -11.47 21.01
C GLU A 61 12.31 -11.28 22.26
N SER A 62 11.24 -10.49 22.17
CA SER A 62 10.28 -10.24 23.25
C SER A 62 8.98 -11.00 23.01
N TYR A 63 8.91 -12.23 23.50
CA TYR A 63 7.74 -13.13 23.40
C TYR A 63 6.58 -12.78 24.35
N SER A 64 6.49 -11.59 24.85
CA SER A 64 5.57 -11.23 25.95
C SER A 64 4.20 -10.77 25.51
N ARG A 65 3.94 -10.60 24.21
CA ARG A 65 2.70 -10.02 23.71
C ARG A 65 1.81 -11.04 22.99
N PHE A 66 0.53 -11.06 23.36
CA PHE A 66 -0.53 -11.71 22.57
C PHE A 66 -0.85 -10.88 21.30
N PRO A 67 -1.12 -11.51 20.13
CA PRO A 67 -1.19 -12.97 19.88
C PRO A 67 0.17 -13.56 19.46
N GLN A 68 0.36 -14.87 19.74
CA GLN A 68 1.55 -15.63 19.33
C GLN A 68 1.23 -16.78 18.36
N THR A 69 -0.04 -16.96 18.04
CA THR A 69 -0.51 -18.01 17.12
C THR A 69 -1.58 -17.48 16.19
N ARG A 70 -1.81 -18.17 15.06
CA ARG A 70 -2.90 -17.84 14.13
C ARG A 70 -4.27 -17.90 14.80
N MET A 71 -4.51 -18.86 15.70
CA MET A 71 -5.73 -18.93 16.52
C MET A 71 -5.87 -17.73 17.44
N GLY A 72 -4.75 -17.27 18.03
CA GLY A 72 -4.73 -16.07 18.85
C GLY A 72 -5.07 -14.79 18.05
N VAL A 73 -4.66 -14.73 16.79
CA VAL A 73 -5.02 -13.62 15.89
C VAL A 73 -6.53 -13.59 15.63
N GLU A 74 -7.14 -14.74 15.32
CA GLU A 74 -8.60 -14.88 15.18
C GLU A 74 -9.33 -14.47 16.47
N GLN A 75 -8.87 -14.98 17.62
CA GLN A 75 -9.43 -14.63 18.93
C GLN A 75 -9.40 -13.12 19.20
N LEU A 76 -8.31 -12.45 18.81
CA LEU A 76 -8.17 -11.02 18.98
C LEU A 76 -9.22 -10.28 18.15
N TYR A 77 -9.37 -10.60 16.88
CA TYR A 77 -10.40 -9.98 16.02
C TYR A 77 -11.80 -10.17 16.59
N VAL A 78 -12.16 -11.39 16.98
CA VAL A 78 -13.48 -11.70 17.55
C VAL A 78 -13.72 -10.90 18.84
N ASN A 79 -12.73 -10.82 19.72
CA ASN A 79 -12.85 -10.08 20.98
C ASN A 79 -13.06 -8.59 20.77
N TYR A 80 -12.26 -7.97 19.88
CA TYR A 80 -12.35 -6.54 19.62
C TYR A 80 -13.65 -6.16 18.90
N PHE A 81 -14.14 -6.97 17.97
CA PHE A 81 -15.43 -6.72 17.31
C PHE A 81 -16.62 -6.93 18.23
N ASN A 82 -16.57 -7.89 19.17
CA ASN A 82 -17.58 -8.01 20.22
C ASN A 82 -17.62 -6.74 21.11
N ARG A 83 -16.45 -6.25 21.54
CA ARG A 83 -16.34 -5.00 22.31
C ARG A 83 -16.82 -3.79 21.52
N ALA A 84 -16.45 -3.69 20.25
CA ALA A 84 -16.87 -2.60 19.37
C ALA A 84 -18.39 -2.58 19.17
N LYS A 85 -19.00 -3.75 19.01
CA LYS A 85 -20.47 -3.89 18.91
C LYS A 85 -21.16 -3.39 20.18
N ALA A 86 -20.72 -3.84 21.34
CA ALA A 86 -21.27 -3.39 22.63
C ALA A 86 -21.07 -1.88 22.85
N TYR A 87 -19.91 -1.34 22.45
CA TYR A 87 -19.63 0.09 22.50
C TYR A 87 -20.58 0.89 21.59
N ASP A 88 -20.79 0.44 20.37
CA ASP A 88 -21.68 1.11 19.41
C ASP A 88 -23.15 1.07 19.85
N GLU A 89 -23.61 -0.06 20.39
CA GLU A 89 -24.93 -0.20 20.99
C GLU A 89 -25.13 0.77 22.16
N LEU A 90 -24.15 0.86 23.07
CA LEU A 90 -24.17 1.77 24.18
C LEU A 90 -24.22 3.24 23.73
N LYS A 91 -23.37 3.61 22.76
CA LYS A 91 -23.35 4.95 22.16
C LYS A 91 -24.71 5.30 21.53
N LYS A 92 -25.31 4.40 20.77
CA LYS A 92 -26.63 4.59 20.13
C LYS A 92 -27.77 4.66 21.11
N SER A 93 -27.63 4.10 22.31
CA SER A 93 -28.67 4.12 23.36
C SER A 93 -28.88 5.50 24.04
N GLY A 94 -27.99 6.46 23.81
CA GLY A 94 -28.00 7.77 24.45
C GLY A 94 -27.57 7.74 25.92
N LYS A 95 -27.19 6.61 26.48
CA LYS A 95 -26.67 6.51 27.85
C LYS A 95 -25.27 7.06 27.96
N PRO A 96 -24.82 7.52 29.14
CA PRO A 96 -23.44 7.92 29.36
C PRO A 96 -22.47 6.78 29.02
N TYR A 97 -21.43 7.09 28.29
CA TYR A 97 -20.37 6.13 27.96
C TYR A 97 -18.99 6.80 27.92
N ARG A 98 -17.96 6.02 28.17
CA ARG A 98 -16.57 6.49 28.05
C ARG A 98 -16.18 6.46 26.57
N ILE A 99 -15.62 7.57 26.07
CA ILE A 99 -15.05 7.62 24.72
C ILE A 99 -13.84 6.74 24.66
N ASP A 100 -13.83 5.80 23.70
CA ASP A 100 -12.73 4.91 23.38
C ASP A 100 -12.44 5.01 21.89
N ALA A 101 -11.30 5.59 21.55
CA ALA A 101 -10.92 5.87 20.15
C ALA A 101 -10.71 4.60 19.32
N GLU A 102 -10.24 3.51 19.94
CA GLU A 102 -10.05 2.22 19.27
C GLU A 102 -11.41 1.59 18.95
N LEU A 103 -12.29 1.47 19.94
CA LEU A 103 -13.63 0.92 19.74
C LEU A 103 -14.49 1.78 18.83
N GLN A 104 -14.35 3.11 18.90
CA GLN A 104 -15.00 4.03 17.96
C GLN A 104 -14.59 3.73 16.52
N THR A 105 -13.30 3.49 16.28
CA THR A 105 -12.77 3.19 14.94
C THR A 105 -13.31 1.86 14.41
N LEU A 106 -13.46 0.85 15.27
CA LEU A 106 -14.05 -0.43 14.90
C LEU A 106 -15.57 -0.35 14.71
N ALA A 107 -16.25 0.49 15.50
CA ALA A 107 -17.67 0.78 15.30
C ALA A 107 -17.94 1.44 13.93
N GLU A 108 -17.04 2.32 13.45
CA GLU A 108 -17.11 2.88 12.09
C GLU A 108 -17.04 1.78 11.02
N ILE A 109 -16.30 0.68 11.24
CA ILE A 109 -16.29 -0.47 10.32
C ILE A 109 -17.66 -1.18 10.33
N LEU A 110 -18.19 -1.47 11.52
CA LEU A 110 -19.50 -2.13 11.67
C LEU A 110 -20.64 -1.30 11.04
N ASN A 111 -20.51 0.01 11.02
CA ASN A 111 -21.47 0.93 10.40
C ASN A 111 -21.18 1.23 8.92
N GLY A 112 -20.16 0.62 8.30
CA GLY A 112 -19.83 0.83 6.89
C GLY A 112 -19.16 2.18 6.57
N GLU A 113 -18.68 2.90 7.59
CA GLU A 113 -18.06 4.22 7.46
C GLU A 113 -16.55 4.17 7.25
N ARG A 114 -15.93 3.00 7.49
CA ARG A 114 -14.48 2.78 7.37
C ARG A 114 -14.18 1.46 6.71
N PHE A 115 -13.20 1.48 5.82
CA PHE A 115 -12.78 0.35 5.01
C PHE A 115 -11.48 -0.28 5.55
N ILE A 116 -11.31 -1.58 5.33
CA ILE A 116 -10.16 -2.35 5.81
C ILE A 116 -9.23 -2.66 4.66
N SER A 117 -7.94 -2.26 4.78
CA SER A 117 -6.83 -2.79 3.98
C SER A 117 -6.05 -3.76 4.85
N CYS A 118 -5.99 -5.04 4.48
CA CYS A 118 -5.42 -6.09 5.31
C CYS A 118 -4.19 -6.72 4.67
N HIS A 119 -3.03 -6.61 5.33
CA HIS A 119 -1.83 -7.36 4.99
C HIS A 119 -2.10 -8.87 5.13
N SER A 120 -1.75 -9.67 4.10
CA SER A 120 -2.08 -11.09 4.09
C SER A 120 -1.25 -11.86 3.05
N TYR A 121 -0.89 -13.10 3.37
CA TYR A 121 -0.20 -13.99 2.44
C TYR A 121 -0.93 -15.33 2.30
N VAL A 122 -1.24 -15.99 3.41
CA VAL A 122 -1.65 -17.39 3.49
C VAL A 122 -3.16 -17.55 3.38
N GLN A 123 -3.61 -18.45 2.53
CA GLN A 123 -5.03 -18.65 2.19
C GLN A 123 -5.93 -18.99 3.39
N SER A 124 -5.42 -19.76 4.35
CA SER A 124 -6.20 -20.15 5.53
C SER A 124 -6.55 -18.96 6.43
N GLU A 125 -5.62 -18.00 6.56
CA GLU A 125 -5.82 -16.77 7.33
C GLU A 125 -6.75 -15.79 6.61
N ILE A 126 -6.64 -15.69 5.27
CA ILE A 126 -7.53 -14.91 4.41
C ILE A 126 -8.98 -15.40 4.58
N ASN A 127 -9.17 -16.71 4.46
CA ASN A 127 -10.48 -17.33 4.62
C ASN A 127 -11.03 -17.16 6.06
N MET A 128 -10.17 -17.28 7.07
CA MET A 128 -10.53 -17.03 8.47
C MET A 128 -11.06 -15.61 8.67
N LEU A 129 -10.34 -14.59 8.18
CA LEU A 129 -10.75 -13.20 8.39
C LEU A 129 -12.02 -12.84 7.63
N MET A 130 -12.26 -13.40 6.43
CA MET A 130 -13.55 -13.27 5.74
C MET A 130 -14.70 -13.83 6.59
N LYS A 131 -14.53 -15.01 7.20
CA LYS A 131 -15.55 -15.59 8.10
C LYS A 131 -15.80 -14.75 9.35
N VAL A 132 -14.76 -14.16 9.92
CA VAL A 132 -14.93 -13.20 11.04
C VAL A 132 -15.74 -12.00 10.58
N ALA A 133 -15.42 -11.43 9.41
CA ALA A 133 -16.16 -10.30 8.85
C ALA A 133 -17.65 -10.63 8.63
N GLU A 134 -17.95 -11.79 8.05
CA GLU A 134 -19.30 -12.29 7.83
C GLU A 134 -20.07 -12.47 9.15
N LYS A 135 -19.42 -13.01 10.19
CA LYS A 135 -20.00 -13.17 11.53
C LYS A 135 -20.47 -11.85 12.14
N PHE A 136 -19.77 -10.75 11.88
CA PHE A 136 -20.07 -9.42 12.39
C PHE A 136 -20.79 -8.52 11.38
N ASN A 137 -21.15 -9.06 10.22
CA ASN A 137 -21.87 -8.37 9.15
C ASN A 137 -21.13 -7.14 8.60
N PHE A 138 -19.80 -7.26 8.42
CA PHE A 138 -19.02 -6.30 7.66
C PHE A 138 -18.23 -7.02 6.56
N ARG A 139 -17.54 -6.26 5.71
CA ARG A 139 -16.75 -6.80 4.60
C ARG A 139 -15.30 -6.30 4.69
N ILE A 140 -14.36 -7.18 4.42
CA ILE A 140 -12.99 -6.76 4.15
C ILE A 140 -12.98 -6.04 2.79
N ASN A 141 -12.38 -4.86 2.72
CA ASN A 141 -12.34 -4.10 1.47
C ASN A 141 -11.26 -4.65 0.53
N THR A 142 -10.04 -4.80 1.04
CA THR A 142 -8.90 -5.24 0.23
C THR A 142 -7.93 -6.07 1.06
N PHE A 143 -7.54 -7.24 0.57
CA PHE A 143 -6.35 -7.92 1.03
C PHE A 143 -5.14 -7.39 0.25
N THR A 144 -4.16 -6.84 0.97
CA THR A 144 -2.92 -6.29 0.39
C THR A 144 -1.79 -7.29 0.50
N HIS A 145 -0.90 -7.29 -0.50
CA HIS A 145 0.24 -8.23 -0.62
C HIS A 145 -0.20 -9.70 -0.66
N ILE A 146 -1.44 -9.94 -1.11
CA ILE A 146 -2.01 -11.29 -1.11
C ILE A 146 -1.27 -12.18 -2.10
N LEU A 147 -0.63 -13.25 -1.61
CA LEU A 147 0.17 -14.15 -2.45
C LEU A 147 -0.50 -15.50 -2.70
N GLU A 148 -1.33 -15.98 -1.78
CA GLU A 148 -2.13 -17.20 -1.98
C GLU A 148 -3.61 -16.91 -2.31
N GLY A 149 -3.92 -15.73 -2.81
CA GLY A 149 -5.30 -15.37 -3.20
C GLY A 149 -5.87 -16.29 -4.27
N TYR A 150 -5.04 -16.79 -5.17
CA TYR A 150 -5.43 -17.74 -6.20
C TYR A 150 -6.06 -19.04 -5.65
N LYS A 151 -5.72 -19.44 -4.43
CA LYS A 151 -6.26 -20.65 -3.78
C LYS A 151 -7.69 -20.46 -3.23
N VAL A 152 -8.11 -19.22 -3.04
CA VAL A 152 -9.42 -18.84 -2.44
C VAL A 152 -10.16 -17.77 -3.23
N ALA A 153 -9.82 -17.62 -4.51
CA ALA A 153 -10.33 -16.55 -5.37
C ALA A 153 -11.86 -16.60 -5.53
N ASP A 154 -12.45 -17.79 -5.59
CA ASP A 154 -13.90 -18.01 -5.61
C ASP A 154 -14.60 -17.48 -4.35
N LYS A 155 -14.02 -17.75 -3.18
CA LYS A 155 -14.53 -17.26 -1.89
C LYS A 155 -14.35 -15.75 -1.75
N MET A 156 -13.24 -15.22 -2.25
CA MET A 156 -13.00 -13.78 -2.30
C MET A 156 -14.03 -13.07 -3.17
N ALA A 157 -14.32 -13.62 -4.35
CA ALA A 157 -15.34 -13.09 -5.24
C ALA A 157 -16.74 -13.13 -4.58
N ALA A 158 -17.09 -14.24 -3.93
CA ALA A 158 -18.36 -14.38 -3.21
C ALA A 158 -18.49 -13.40 -2.03
N HIS A 159 -17.41 -13.17 -1.28
CA HIS A 159 -17.32 -12.17 -0.19
C HIS A 159 -17.37 -10.73 -0.73
N GLY A 160 -16.96 -10.52 -1.98
CA GLY A 160 -16.88 -9.20 -2.62
C GLY A 160 -15.64 -8.40 -2.20
N VAL A 161 -14.58 -9.05 -1.71
CA VAL A 161 -13.32 -8.40 -1.35
C VAL A 161 -12.45 -8.20 -2.58
N GLY A 162 -11.72 -7.07 -2.61
CA GLY A 162 -10.68 -6.83 -3.60
C GLY A 162 -9.31 -7.34 -3.16
N ALA A 163 -8.37 -7.31 -4.08
CA ALA A 163 -7.00 -7.77 -3.84
C ALA A 163 -5.98 -6.77 -4.37
N SER A 164 -4.88 -6.60 -3.67
CA SER A 164 -3.65 -6.07 -4.27
C SER A 164 -2.51 -7.05 -4.03
N THR A 165 -1.70 -7.31 -5.04
CA THR A 165 -0.67 -8.35 -4.99
C THR A 165 0.63 -7.88 -5.63
N PHE A 166 1.72 -8.54 -5.30
CA PHE A 166 2.97 -8.46 -6.06
C PHE A 166 2.86 -9.27 -7.35
N SER A 167 3.61 -8.89 -8.37
CA SER A 167 3.56 -9.59 -9.66
C SER A 167 4.35 -10.89 -9.66
N ASP A 168 5.55 -10.90 -9.08
CA ASP A 168 6.47 -12.04 -9.12
C ASP A 168 7.43 -12.10 -7.92
N TRP A 169 7.04 -11.59 -6.78
CA TRP A 169 7.79 -11.72 -5.54
C TRP A 169 7.43 -13.04 -4.86
N TRP A 170 8.40 -13.89 -4.67
CA TRP A 170 8.27 -15.16 -3.98
C TRP A 170 9.56 -15.57 -3.27
N ALA A 171 9.44 -16.54 -2.38
CA ALA A 171 10.55 -17.23 -1.74
C ALA A 171 11.53 -16.34 -0.93
N TYR A 172 11.16 -15.12 -0.56
CA TYR A 172 11.98 -14.29 0.32
C TYR A 172 11.77 -14.58 1.81
N LYS A 173 10.72 -15.31 2.16
CA LYS A 173 10.46 -15.90 3.47
C LYS A 173 9.55 -17.12 3.35
N TYR A 174 9.50 -17.95 4.39
CA TYR A 174 8.79 -19.23 4.32
C TYR A 174 7.29 -19.09 4.05
N GLU A 175 6.60 -18.15 4.67
CA GLU A 175 5.15 -17.99 4.50
C GLU A 175 4.71 -17.54 3.10
N VAL A 176 5.66 -17.24 2.21
CA VAL A 176 5.39 -16.84 0.82
C VAL A 176 5.91 -17.86 -0.21
N ASN A 177 6.24 -19.06 0.22
CA ASN A 177 6.81 -20.11 -0.65
C ASN A 177 5.82 -20.58 -1.73
N ASP A 178 4.51 -20.45 -1.52
CA ASP A 178 3.46 -20.82 -2.47
C ASP A 178 3.02 -19.66 -3.38
N ALA A 179 3.75 -18.54 -3.36
CA ALA A 179 3.49 -17.42 -4.28
C ALA A 179 3.77 -17.85 -5.73
N ILE A 180 2.89 -17.44 -6.65
CA ILE A 180 3.00 -17.74 -8.08
C ILE A 180 2.75 -16.49 -8.93
N PRO A 181 3.39 -16.37 -10.11
CA PRO A 181 3.22 -15.21 -10.98
C PRO A 181 1.83 -15.09 -11.62
N TYR A 182 1.04 -16.16 -11.59
CA TYR A 182 -0.33 -16.21 -12.13
C TYR A 182 -1.40 -15.71 -11.15
N ASN A 183 -1.04 -15.42 -9.90
CA ASN A 183 -1.97 -15.10 -8.82
C ASN A 183 -2.96 -13.98 -9.19
N ALA A 184 -2.47 -12.87 -9.75
CA ALA A 184 -3.33 -11.75 -10.16
C ALA A 184 -4.34 -12.16 -11.24
N ALA A 185 -3.89 -12.89 -12.25
CA ALA A 185 -4.73 -13.32 -13.37
C ALA A 185 -5.80 -14.31 -12.92
N ILE A 186 -5.46 -15.26 -12.05
CA ILE A 186 -6.40 -16.26 -11.51
C ILE A 186 -7.47 -15.56 -10.68
N MET A 187 -7.09 -14.66 -9.76
CA MET A 187 -8.06 -13.90 -8.98
C MET A 187 -9.00 -13.06 -9.87
N ALA A 188 -8.43 -12.38 -10.88
CA ALA A 188 -9.23 -11.58 -11.81
C ALA A 188 -10.21 -12.44 -12.64
N SER A 189 -9.81 -13.63 -13.06
CA SER A 189 -10.68 -14.57 -13.81
C SER A 189 -11.88 -15.06 -12.99
N GLN A 190 -11.78 -15.04 -11.66
CA GLN A 190 -12.87 -15.35 -10.74
C GLN A 190 -13.74 -14.14 -10.37
N GLY A 191 -13.47 -12.96 -10.95
CA GLY A 191 -14.25 -11.74 -10.72
C GLY A 191 -13.77 -10.86 -9.58
N VAL A 192 -12.61 -11.17 -8.97
CA VAL A 192 -12.00 -10.29 -7.96
C VAL A 192 -11.40 -9.06 -8.62
N THR A 193 -11.67 -7.87 -8.09
CA THR A 193 -10.96 -6.65 -8.50
C THR A 193 -9.53 -6.70 -7.99
N VAL A 194 -8.56 -6.79 -8.92
CA VAL A 194 -7.15 -6.95 -8.59
C VAL A 194 -6.35 -5.72 -8.96
N ALA A 195 -5.51 -5.26 -8.03
CA ALA A 195 -4.46 -4.26 -8.26
C ALA A 195 -3.07 -4.88 -8.11
N ILE A 196 -2.08 -4.29 -8.75
CA ILE A 196 -0.66 -4.57 -8.49
C ILE A 196 -0.14 -3.47 -7.57
N ASN A 197 0.51 -3.87 -6.48
CA ASN A 197 1.12 -2.97 -5.53
C ASN A 197 2.60 -3.29 -5.31
N SER A 198 3.27 -2.40 -4.62
CA SER A 198 4.63 -2.59 -4.13
C SER A 198 4.69 -2.18 -2.66
N ASP A 199 5.49 -2.89 -1.88
CA ASP A 199 5.86 -2.56 -0.50
C ASP A 199 7.34 -2.17 -0.41
N ASP A 200 7.93 -1.81 -1.55
CA ASP A 200 9.34 -1.45 -1.71
C ASP A 200 9.52 -0.07 -2.34
N GLY A 201 10.43 0.73 -1.78
CA GLY A 201 10.68 2.11 -2.22
C GLY A 201 11.26 2.26 -3.63
N GLU A 202 11.84 1.20 -4.21
CA GLU A 202 12.35 1.20 -5.57
C GLU A 202 11.32 0.65 -6.57
N MET A 203 10.58 -0.39 -6.21
CA MET A 203 9.60 -0.99 -7.11
C MET A 203 8.33 -0.15 -7.25
N SER A 204 7.95 0.61 -6.23
CA SER A 204 6.78 1.50 -6.27
C SER A 204 6.80 2.51 -7.44
N ARG A 205 7.98 2.86 -7.95
CA ARG A 205 8.15 3.71 -9.13
C ARG A 205 8.08 2.97 -10.47
N ARG A 206 7.89 1.65 -10.48
CA ARG A 206 7.89 0.78 -11.66
C ARG A 206 6.62 -0.05 -11.78
N LEU A 207 5.51 0.39 -11.17
CA LEU A 207 4.26 -0.36 -11.18
C LEU A 207 3.71 -0.64 -12.58
N ASN A 208 4.02 0.21 -13.57
CA ASN A 208 3.74 -0.03 -14.97
C ASN A 208 4.39 -1.32 -15.49
N GLN A 209 5.64 -1.58 -15.10
CA GLN A 209 6.37 -2.79 -15.48
C GLN A 209 5.88 -4.01 -14.68
N GLU A 210 5.51 -3.81 -13.42
CA GLU A 210 4.91 -4.87 -12.61
C GLU A 210 3.55 -5.31 -13.17
N ALA A 211 2.72 -4.35 -13.63
CA ALA A 211 1.47 -4.65 -14.33
C ALA A 211 1.71 -5.44 -15.64
N ALA A 212 2.74 -5.11 -16.41
CA ALA A 212 3.09 -5.81 -17.65
C ALA A 212 3.38 -7.30 -17.44
N LYS A 213 3.85 -7.70 -16.25
CA LYS A 213 4.10 -9.12 -15.93
C LYS A 213 2.80 -9.93 -15.88
N THR A 214 1.68 -9.33 -15.48
CA THR A 214 0.37 -10.02 -15.46
C THR A 214 -0.12 -10.35 -16.87
N PHE A 215 0.20 -9.50 -17.85
CA PHE A 215 0.01 -9.79 -19.26
C PHE A 215 0.94 -10.89 -19.72
N LYS A 216 2.25 -10.76 -19.45
CA LYS A 216 3.28 -11.68 -19.96
C LYS A 216 3.14 -13.10 -19.40
N TYR A 217 2.92 -13.24 -18.12
CA TYR A 217 2.88 -14.54 -17.42
C TYR A 217 1.45 -15.03 -17.18
N GLY A 218 0.55 -14.14 -16.76
CA GLY A 218 -0.79 -14.49 -16.34
C GLY A 218 -1.82 -14.64 -17.45
N GLY A 219 -1.49 -14.22 -18.69
CA GLY A 219 -2.41 -14.26 -19.82
C GLY A 219 -3.56 -13.25 -19.72
N MET A 220 -3.46 -12.25 -18.87
CA MET A 220 -4.42 -11.14 -18.87
C MET A 220 -4.30 -10.37 -20.19
N SER A 221 -5.41 -9.79 -20.69
CA SER A 221 -5.29 -8.83 -21.79
C SER A 221 -4.45 -7.62 -21.38
N GLU A 222 -3.84 -6.96 -22.36
CA GLU A 222 -3.08 -5.74 -22.11
C GLU A 222 -3.91 -4.68 -21.37
N GLN A 223 -5.16 -4.52 -21.78
CA GLN A 223 -6.09 -3.58 -21.14
C GLN A 223 -6.37 -3.95 -19.69
N GLU A 224 -6.62 -5.22 -19.38
CA GLU A 224 -6.86 -5.67 -18.00
C GLU A 224 -5.60 -5.56 -17.15
N ALA A 225 -4.43 -5.88 -17.69
CA ALA A 225 -3.15 -5.68 -17.02
C ALA A 225 -2.93 -4.20 -16.65
N TRP A 226 -3.23 -3.28 -17.58
CA TRP A 226 -3.10 -1.85 -17.32
C TRP A 226 -4.09 -1.34 -16.26
N LYS A 227 -5.29 -1.90 -16.20
CA LYS A 227 -6.28 -1.59 -15.15
C LYS A 227 -5.76 -1.89 -13.74
N THR A 228 -4.87 -2.86 -13.57
CA THR A 228 -4.34 -3.25 -12.25
C THR A 228 -3.54 -2.14 -11.55
N VAL A 229 -3.06 -1.15 -12.28
CA VAL A 229 -2.30 0.00 -11.74
C VAL A 229 -2.98 1.36 -12.01
N THR A 230 -4.19 1.34 -12.55
CA THR A 230 -4.95 2.55 -12.85
C THR A 230 -6.32 2.55 -12.19
N ILE A 231 -7.34 2.03 -12.88
CA ILE A 231 -8.73 2.10 -12.40
C ILE A 231 -9.01 1.11 -11.26
N ASN A 232 -8.35 -0.05 -11.21
CA ASN A 232 -8.60 -1.02 -10.15
C ASN A 232 -8.15 -0.53 -8.77
N PRO A 233 -6.92 0.00 -8.56
CA PRO A 233 -6.58 0.61 -7.28
C PRO A 233 -7.51 1.79 -6.93
N ALA A 234 -7.95 2.59 -7.90
CA ALA A 234 -8.92 3.65 -7.66
C ALA A 234 -10.27 3.10 -7.15
N LYS A 235 -10.76 1.98 -7.71
CA LYS A 235 -11.96 1.27 -7.22
C LYS A 235 -11.77 0.74 -5.80
N LEU A 236 -10.63 0.12 -5.51
CA LEU A 236 -10.32 -0.42 -4.19
C LEU A 236 -10.21 0.68 -3.12
N LEU A 237 -9.85 1.89 -3.52
CA LEU A 237 -9.81 3.07 -2.67
C LEU A 237 -11.12 3.89 -2.69
N HIS A 238 -12.13 3.45 -3.43
CA HIS A 238 -13.40 4.16 -3.64
C HIS A 238 -13.23 5.56 -4.23
N LEU A 239 -12.22 5.74 -5.08
CA LEU A 239 -11.87 6.99 -5.76
C LEU A 239 -12.03 6.93 -7.28
N ASP A 240 -12.60 5.85 -7.81
CA ASP A 240 -12.77 5.63 -9.26
C ASP A 240 -13.72 6.63 -9.92
N HIS A 241 -14.51 7.35 -9.15
CA HIS A 241 -15.31 8.48 -9.62
C HIS A 241 -14.45 9.75 -9.88
N ARG A 242 -13.26 9.84 -9.26
CA ARG A 242 -12.34 10.99 -9.39
C ARG A 242 -11.10 10.71 -10.24
N VAL A 243 -10.52 9.50 -10.13
CA VAL A 243 -9.23 9.16 -10.77
C VAL A 243 -9.27 7.78 -11.42
N GLY A 244 -8.14 7.32 -11.95
CA GLY A 244 -7.94 5.97 -12.49
C GLY A 244 -8.37 5.80 -13.95
N SER A 245 -8.98 6.81 -14.57
CA SER A 245 -9.30 6.82 -16.00
C SER A 245 -9.48 8.24 -16.52
N ILE A 246 -9.25 8.45 -17.81
CA ILE A 246 -9.44 9.74 -18.46
C ILE A 246 -10.92 9.87 -18.84
N LYS A 247 -11.64 10.72 -18.11
CA LYS A 247 -13.05 11.07 -18.38
C LYS A 247 -13.31 12.52 -17.97
N ILE A 248 -14.22 13.18 -18.68
CA ILE A 248 -14.70 14.52 -18.29
C ILE A 248 -15.29 14.46 -16.86
N GLY A 249 -14.92 15.41 -16.03
CA GLY A 249 -15.35 15.51 -14.64
C GLY A 249 -14.46 14.80 -13.63
N LYS A 250 -13.41 14.08 -14.08
CA LYS A 250 -12.38 13.53 -13.19
C LYS A 250 -11.21 14.49 -13.02
N ASP A 251 -10.48 14.29 -11.93
CA ASP A 251 -9.24 15.03 -11.68
C ASP A 251 -8.24 14.77 -12.82
N ALA A 252 -7.55 15.81 -13.26
CA ALA A 252 -6.56 15.70 -14.31
C ALA A 252 -5.23 15.13 -13.76
N ASP A 253 -5.28 13.89 -13.29
CA ASP A 253 -4.13 13.10 -12.85
C ASP A 253 -3.66 12.26 -14.04
N LEU A 254 -2.62 12.73 -14.72
CA LEU A 254 -2.19 12.23 -16.03
C LEU A 254 -0.69 11.96 -16.04
N VAL A 255 -0.28 11.00 -16.87
CA VAL A 255 1.14 10.71 -17.11
C VAL A 255 1.40 10.71 -18.62
N LEU A 256 2.37 11.50 -19.05
CA LEU A 256 2.87 11.47 -20.43
C LEU A 256 4.07 10.51 -20.47
N TRP A 257 3.99 9.53 -21.35
CA TRP A 257 5.03 8.53 -21.58
C TRP A 257 5.69 8.72 -22.95
N ASN A 258 7.00 8.45 -23.03
CA ASN A 258 7.73 8.49 -24.32
C ASN A 258 7.48 7.27 -25.21
N GLY A 259 6.66 6.33 -24.79
CA GLY A 259 6.32 5.10 -25.51
C GLY A 259 5.22 4.34 -24.79
N HIS A 260 5.04 3.07 -25.15
CA HIS A 260 4.02 2.24 -24.50
C HIS A 260 4.31 2.06 -23.01
N PRO A 261 3.37 2.42 -22.08
CA PRO A 261 3.68 2.48 -20.65
C PRO A 261 4.13 1.14 -20.04
N MET A 262 3.68 0.01 -20.58
CA MET A 262 4.10 -1.32 -20.10
C MET A 262 5.44 -1.81 -20.68
N SER A 263 6.08 -1.01 -21.54
CA SER A 263 7.42 -1.33 -22.02
C SER A 263 8.48 -0.98 -20.99
N VAL A 264 9.48 -1.85 -20.83
CA VAL A 264 10.65 -1.60 -19.96
C VAL A 264 11.53 -0.44 -20.44
N TYR A 265 11.38 -0.03 -21.70
CA TYR A 265 12.09 1.12 -22.29
C TYR A 265 11.37 2.44 -22.07
N SER A 266 10.10 2.40 -21.72
CA SER A 266 9.29 3.61 -21.55
C SER A 266 9.59 4.32 -20.23
N LYS A 267 9.57 5.65 -20.29
CA LYS A 267 9.77 6.53 -19.14
C LYS A 267 8.63 7.54 -19.08
N ALA A 268 8.19 7.86 -17.88
CA ALA A 268 7.32 8.99 -17.67
C ALA A 268 8.10 10.28 -17.98
N GLU A 269 7.63 11.06 -18.95
CA GLU A 269 8.18 12.36 -19.29
C GLU A 269 7.59 13.45 -18.40
N LYS A 270 6.28 13.37 -18.13
CA LYS A 270 5.59 14.29 -17.21
C LYS A 270 4.60 13.53 -16.35
N THR A 271 4.53 13.91 -15.08
CA THR A 271 3.47 13.49 -14.16
C THR A 271 2.70 14.73 -13.71
N ILE A 272 1.41 14.72 -13.98
CA ILE A 272 0.47 15.83 -13.78
C ILE A 272 -0.53 15.38 -12.71
N ILE A 273 -0.77 16.23 -11.73
CA ILE A 273 -1.76 16.00 -10.67
C ILE A 273 -2.66 17.25 -10.61
N GLU A 274 -3.96 17.03 -10.72
CA GLU A 274 -4.96 18.12 -10.73
C GLU A 274 -4.63 19.21 -11.77
N GLY A 275 -4.11 18.78 -12.94
CA GLY A 275 -3.75 19.69 -14.03
C GLY A 275 -2.41 20.39 -13.88
N LYS A 276 -1.72 20.28 -12.73
CA LYS A 276 -0.39 20.87 -12.49
C LYS A 276 0.71 19.83 -12.70
N THR A 277 1.78 20.19 -13.41
CA THR A 277 2.94 19.32 -13.59
C THR A 277 3.80 19.29 -12.32
N TYR A 278 3.92 18.11 -11.68
CA TYR A 278 4.77 17.90 -10.50
C TYR A 278 6.07 17.17 -10.81
N PHE A 279 6.15 16.51 -11.95
CA PHE A 279 7.40 15.93 -12.47
C PHE A 279 7.51 16.26 -13.97
N ASP A 280 8.70 16.69 -14.36
CA ASP A 280 9.11 16.91 -15.75
C ASP A 280 10.53 16.38 -15.91
N LEU A 281 10.72 15.41 -16.81
CA LEU A 281 12.00 14.71 -16.99
C LEU A 281 13.14 15.63 -17.42
N ASP A 282 12.85 16.62 -18.24
CA ASP A 282 13.91 17.53 -18.73
C ASP A 282 14.31 18.55 -17.66
N LEU A 283 13.35 19.06 -16.90
CA LEU A 283 13.66 19.85 -15.70
C LEU A 283 14.42 19.05 -14.64
N ASP A 284 14.10 17.75 -14.44
CA ASP A 284 14.83 16.89 -13.52
C ASP A 284 16.28 16.70 -13.95
N LYS A 285 16.56 16.50 -15.25
CA LYS A 285 17.93 16.42 -15.80
C LYS A 285 18.72 17.72 -15.54
N GLN A 286 18.09 18.88 -15.78
CA GLN A 286 18.72 20.16 -15.52
C GLN A 286 19.07 20.32 -14.01
N LYS A 287 18.12 20.02 -13.13
CA LYS A 287 18.32 20.05 -11.67
C LYS A 287 19.44 19.10 -11.24
N ARG A 288 19.50 17.89 -11.77
CA ARG A 288 20.56 16.92 -11.47
C ARG A 288 21.94 17.42 -11.89
N THR A 289 22.04 18.09 -13.02
CA THR A 289 23.29 18.72 -13.49
C THR A 289 23.72 19.82 -12.53
N ALA A 290 22.81 20.70 -12.12
CA ALA A 290 23.09 21.75 -11.16
C ALA A 290 23.49 21.20 -9.77
N ILE A 291 22.78 20.18 -9.27
CA ILE A 291 23.10 19.51 -8.00
C ILE A 291 24.49 18.85 -8.07
N SER A 292 24.83 18.21 -9.18
CA SER A 292 26.17 17.61 -9.35
C SER A 292 27.27 18.66 -9.36
N ALA A 293 27.06 19.79 -10.01
CA ALA A 293 28.01 20.89 -10.03
C ALA A 293 28.23 21.48 -8.61
N GLU A 294 27.12 21.75 -7.89
CA GLU A 294 27.20 22.25 -6.52
C GLU A 294 27.83 21.24 -5.55
N ARG A 295 27.51 19.96 -5.68
CA ARG A 295 28.17 18.89 -4.91
C ARG A 295 29.66 18.86 -5.15
N ASN A 296 30.12 18.95 -6.39
CA ASN A 296 31.54 18.96 -6.73
C ASN A 296 32.24 20.17 -6.16
N LYS A 297 31.61 21.35 -6.24
CA LYS A 297 32.13 22.60 -5.60
C LYS A 297 32.27 22.42 -4.11
N LEU A 298 31.26 21.93 -3.39
CA LEU A 298 31.32 21.68 -1.96
C LEU A 298 32.41 20.65 -1.57
N MET A 299 32.54 19.58 -2.37
CA MET A 299 33.59 18.58 -2.16
C MET A 299 34.97 19.19 -2.32
N THR A 300 35.22 20.04 -3.33
CA THR A 300 36.47 20.75 -3.51
C THR A 300 36.79 21.68 -2.33
N MET A 301 35.79 22.44 -1.87
CA MET A 301 35.94 23.29 -0.66
C MET A 301 36.30 22.46 0.56
N MET A 302 35.66 21.32 0.79
CA MET A 302 35.98 20.41 1.90
C MET A 302 37.40 19.83 1.82
N LEU A 303 37.85 19.45 0.61
CA LEU A 303 39.20 18.94 0.40
C LEU A 303 40.26 20.01 0.67
N ASN A 304 40.08 21.23 0.16
CA ASN A 304 40.97 22.35 0.41
C ASN A 304 41.05 22.71 1.91
N GLU A 305 39.90 22.70 2.59
CA GLU A 305 39.87 22.94 4.05
C GLU A 305 40.66 21.87 4.82
N LYS A 306 40.51 20.61 4.42
CA LYS A 306 41.24 19.47 5.00
C LYS A 306 42.75 19.60 4.75
N GLU A 307 43.18 19.97 3.55
CA GLU A 307 44.58 20.15 3.17
C GLU A 307 45.21 21.31 3.96
N ASN A 308 44.45 22.34 4.26
CA ASN A 308 44.86 23.48 5.07
C ASN A 308 44.81 23.23 6.60
N GLY A 309 44.61 21.96 7.02
CA GLY A 309 44.60 21.58 8.44
C GLY A 309 43.27 21.85 9.17
N GLY A 310 42.22 22.21 8.46
CA GLY A 310 40.89 22.39 9.02
C GLY A 310 40.28 21.07 9.53
N LYS A 311 39.46 21.16 10.57
CA LYS A 311 38.76 20.00 11.15
C LYS A 311 37.59 19.59 10.29
N THR A 312 37.73 18.48 9.54
CA THR A 312 36.63 17.84 8.81
C THR A 312 36.13 16.61 9.55
N LYS A 313 34.82 16.42 9.58
CA LYS A 313 34.22 15.16 10.06
C LYS A 313 33.98 14.22 8.87
N PRO A 314 34.42 12.95 8.93
CA PRO A 314 34.05 11.98 7.91
C PRO A 314 32.51 11.82 7.91
N PRO A 315 31.91 11.61 6.74
CA PRO A 315 30.49 11.33 6.68
C PRO A 315 30.17 10.06 7.47
N VAL A 316 29.37 10.20 8.51
CA VAL A 316 28.86 9.04 9.25
C VAL A 316 27.72 8.47 8.43
N LYS A 317 27.89 7.24 7.95
CA LYS A 317 26.79 6.49 7.32
C LYS A 317 25.75 6.26 8.43
N LYS A 318 24.66 7.03 8.43
CA LYS A 318 23.51 6.70 9.26
C LYS A 318 22.99 5.36 8.76
N THR A 319 23.21 4.30 9.49
CA THR A 319 22.43 3.08 9.37
C THR A 319 21.04 3.43 9.89
N ASN A 320 20.17 3.89 9.01
CA ASN A 320 18.76 3.84 9.32
C ASN A 320 18.41 2.35 9.42
N LYS A 321 18.16 1.88 10.62
CA LYS A 321 17.37 0.68 10.80
C LYS A 321 15.95 1.04 10.37
N ASN A 322 15.69 0.97 9.09
CA ASN A 322 14.34 0.98 8.60
C ASN A 322 13.74 -0.38 8.99
N PHE A 323 12.89 -0.38 9.98
CA PHE A 323 12.06 -1.54 10.29
C PHE A 323 11.03 -1.66 9.15
N HIS A 324 11.30 -2.51 8.19
CA HIS A 324 10.34 -2.96 7.21
C HIS A 324 9.70 -4.23 7.74
N CYS A 325 8.41 -4.44 7.43
CA CYS A 325 7.69 -5.66 7.79
C CYS A 325 8.40 -6.93 7.32
N ASP A 326 9.27 -6.82 6.32
CA ASP A 326 9.95 -7.91 5.64
C ASP A 326 11.45 -8.02 5.99
N THR A 327 11.98 -7.19 6.89
CA THR A 327 13.41 -7.16 7.25
C THR A 327 13.67 -7.53 8.70
N GLU A 328 12.72 -8.14 9.37
CA GLU A 328 12.93 -8.65 10.73
C GLU A 328 13.54 -10.05 10.65
N PHE A 329 14.85 -10.09 10.81
CA PHE A 329 15.63 -11.27 11.12
C PHE A 329 16.07 -11.23 12.57
#